data_b1932de579b5897794ebe03d77b6cf3b
#
_entry.id   b1932de579b5897794ebe03d77b6cf3b
#
_cell.length_a   1.000
_cell.length_b   1.000
_cell.length_c   1.000
_cell.angle_alpha   90.00
_cell.angle_beta   90.00
_cell.angle_gamma   90.00
#
_symmetry.space_group_name_H-M   'P 1'
#
loop_
_entity.id
_entity.type
_entity.pdbx_description
1 polymer ?
#
loop_
_entity_poly.entity_id
_entity_poly.type
_entity_poly.pdbx_seq_one_letter_code
_entity_poly.pdbx_strand_id
1 'polypeptide(L)'
;MIAEDGTVIYQSFPQAQRAVAPQAAYMTLYGMQQVVERGTAARRLGSKFGKYHLAGKTGTTNLMRDSWFVGIDGKEVTVSWMGLDDNSPSGLYGGSGALVLYGRYLDNQPPLALNLTPPEDIAEMAVDADGNFVCNGVGVTRTLPVWTTDAQALCGQQAPAQQQGEEAPGWLKEMFEQ
;
A
#
# COMPACT_ATOMS: atom_id res chain seq x y z
N MET A 1 -32.44 -1.21 5.01
CA MET A 1 -33.66 -1.71 4.39
C MET A 1 -34.76 -0.71 4.71
N ILE A 2 -35.49 -0.30 3.69
CA ILE A 2 -36.56 0.69 3.82
C ILE A 2 -37.82 0.04 3.30
N ALA A 3 -38.95 0.19 4.00
CA ALA A 3 -40.26 -0.27 3.55
C ALA A 3 -40.82 0.63 2.44
N GLU A 4 -41.86 0.21 1.77
CA GLU A 4 -42.48 0.93 0.65
C GLU A 4 -43.06 2.31 1.07
N ASP A 5 -43.46 2.45 2.33
CA ASP A 5 -43.93 3.69 2.95
C ASP A 5 -42.81 4.63 3.42
N GLY A 6 -41.53 4.28 3.18
CA GLY A 6 -40.33 5.03 3.62
C GLY A 6 -39.89 4.71 5.04
N THR A 7 -40.52 3.81 5.75
CA THR A 7 -40.13 3.40 7.10
C THR A 7 -38.80 2.64 7.05
N VAL A 8 -37.79 3.04 7.87
CA VAL A 8 -36.52 2.32 8.01
C VAL A 8 -36.74 1.06 8.82
N ILE A 9 -36.74 -0.12 8.17
CA ILE A 9 -36.90 -1.43 8.80
C ILE A 9 -35.58 -1.86 9.46
N TYR A 10 -34.44 -1.57 8.81
CA TYR A 10 -33.10 -1.94 9.28
C TYR A 10 -32.07 -0.96 8.77
N GLN A 11 -31.19 -0.51 9.64
CA GLN A 11 -30.02 0.28 9.30
C GLN A 11 -28.80 -0.35 9.94
N SER A 12 -27.81 -0.70 9.13
CA SER A 12 -26.50 -1.16 9.61
C SER A 12 -25.64 0.05 9.97
N PHE A 13 -25.09 0.01 11.18
CA PHE A 13 -24.08 0.96 11.61
C PHE A 13 -22.72 0.22 11.56
N PRO A 14 -21.72 0.76 10.85
CA PRO A 14 -20.39 0.18 10.86
C PRO A 14 -19.84 0.17 12.30
N GLN A 15 -19.48 -1.01 12.80
CA GLN A 15 -18.74 -1.15 14.03
C GLN A 15 -17.27 -1.38 13.68
N ALA A 16 -16.48 -0.32 13.75
CA ALA A 16 -15.04 -0.42 13.53
C ALA A 16 -14.34 -0.89 14.80
N GLN A 17 -13.57 -1.94 14.71
CA GLN A 17 -12.66 -2.42 15.74
C GLN A 17 -11.22 -2.25 15.27
N ARG A 18 -10.37 -1.67 16.12
CA ARG A 18 -8.95 -1.52 15.79
C ARG A 18 -8.27 -2.90 15.79
N ALA A 19 -7.73 -3.29 14.64
CA ALA A 19 -7.05 -4.58 14.45
C ALA A 19 -5.53 -4.47 14.57
N VAL A 20 -4.94 -3.30 14.24
CA VAL A 20 -3.48 -3.09 14.24
C VAL A 20 -3.12 -1.74 14.86
N ALA A 21 -1.87 -1.58 15.30
CA ALA A 21 -1.38 -0.31 15.82
C ALA A 21 -1.43 0.80 14.72
N PRO A 22 -1.72 2.05 15.08
CA PRO A 22 -1.76 3.16 14.11
C PRO A 22 -0.47 3.32 13.32
N GLN A 23 0.67 3.11 13.99
CA GLN A 23 2.00 3.20 13.40
C GLN A 23 2.20 2.13 12.31
N ALA A 24 1.80 0.88 12.58
CA ALA A 24 1.89 -0.22 11.61
C ALA A 24 1.00 0.05 10.39
N ALA A 25 -0.23 0.54 10.61
CA ALA A 25 -1.13 0.93 9.52
C ALA A 25 -0.54 2.07 8.68
N TYR A 26 -0.01 3.11 9.33
CA TYR A 26 0.64 4.24 8.66
C TYR A 26 1.83 3.80 7.82
N MET A 27 2.76 3.03 8.39
CA MET A 27 3.94 2.54 7.68
C MET A 27 3.58 1.66 6.48
N THR A 28 2.54 0.82 6.63
CA THR A 28 2.02 0.00 5.53
C THR A 28 1.46 0.87 4.40
N LEU A 29 0.60 1.83 4.72
CA LEU A 29 0.00 2.74 3.74
C LEU A 29 1.08 3.62 3.07
N TYR A 30 2.06 4.12 3.83
CA TYR A 30 3.20 4.83 3.27
C TYR A 30 3.96 3.97 2.26
N GLY A 31 4.30 2.72 2.61
CA GLY A 31 4.93 1.79 1.68
C GLY A 31 4.10 1.54 0.43
N MET A 32 2.78 1.43 0.57
CA MET A 32 1.86 1.28 -0.57
C MET A 32 1.76 2.56 -1.42
N GLN A 33 1.90 3.77 -0.84
CA GLN A 33 2.02 5.01 -1.62
C GLN A 33 3.30 5.01 -2.47
N GLN A 34 4.42 4.51 -1.93
CA GLN A 34 5.67 4.42 -2.69
C GLN A 34 5.55 3.48 -3.92
N VAL A 35 4.70 2.46 -3.88
CA VAL A 35 4.40 1.61 -5.05
C VAL A 35 3.77 2.42 -6.17
N VAL A 36 2.90 3.38 -5.85
CA VAL A 36 2.23 4.26 -6.83
C VAL A 36 3.13 5.40 -7.27
N GLU A 37 3.92 5.97 -6.37
CA GLU A 37 4.79 7.10 -6.68
C GLU A 37 6.06 6.71 -7.44
N ARG A 38 6.67 5.59 -7.10
CA ARG A 38 8.02 5.19 -7.56
C ARG A 38 8.14 3.72 -7.98
N GLY A 39 7.17 2.88 -7.61
CA GLY A 39 7.19 1.43 -7.81
C GLY A 39 6.45 0.96 -9.06
N THR A 40 5.92 -0.24 -8.99
CA THR A 40 5.29 -0.96 -10.11
C THR A 40 4.09 -0.25 -10.72
N ALA A 41 3.40 0.61 -9.96
CA ALA A 41 2.24 1.36 -10.43
C ALA A 41 2.59 2.79 -10.91
N ALA A 42 3.82 3.28 -10.68
CA ALA A 42 4.22 4.67 -10.91
C ALA A 42 3.96 5.14 -12.35
N ARG A 43 4.36 4.34 -13.34
CA ARG A 43 4.18 4.70 -14.76
C ARG A 43 2.71 4.85 -15.16
N ARG A 44 1.81 4.09 -14.55
CA ARG A 44 0.38 4.09 -14.91
C ARG A 44 -0.46 5.04 -14.07
N LEU A 45 -0.21 5.09 -12.78
CA LEU A 45 -1.00 5.90 -11.86
C LEU A 45 -0.28 7.18 -11.45
N GLY A 46 1.02 7.13 -11.19
CA GLY A 46 1.78 8.26 -10.68
C GLY A 46 1.74 9.48 -11.60
N SER A 47 1.88 9.28 -12.91
CA SER A 47 1.84 10.37 -13.90
C SER A 47 0.47 11.06 -14.01
N LYS A 48 -0.62 10.32 -13.80
CA LYS A 48 -1.99 10.84 -13.98
C LYS A 48 -2.66 11.22 -12.68
N PHE A 49 -2.44 10.44 -11.63
CA PHE A 49 -3.12 10.55 -10.35
C PHE A 49 -2.18 10.91 -9.19
N GLY A 50 -0.91 11.24 -9.43
CA GLY A 50 0.09 11.51 -8.39
C GLY A 50 -0.33 12.54 -7.35
N LYS A 51 -1.08 13.58 -7.75
CA LYS A 51 -1.60 14.62 -6.83
C LYS A 51 -2.57 14.09 -5.76
N TYR A 52 -3.07 12.87 -5.91
CA TYR A 52 -4.01 12.26 -4.96
C TYR A 52 -3.32 11.36 -3.94
N HIS A 53 -1.99 11.15 -4.04
CA HIS A 53 -1.20 10.34 -3.10
C HIS A 53 -1.79 8.95 -2.86
N LEU A 54 -2.22 8.29 -3.94
CA LEU A 54 -2.86 6.97 -3.86
C LEU A 54 -1.90 5.94 -3.27
N ALA A 55 -2.42 5.01 -2.48
CA ALA A 55 -1.70 3.81 -2.07
C ALA A 55 -2.16 2.61 -2.90
N GLY A 56 -1.28 1.62 -3.11
CA GLY A 56 -1.68 0.41 -3.82
C GLY A 56 -0.63 -0.69 -3.83
N LYS A 57 -1.06 -1.89 -4.20
CA LYS A 57 -0.18 -3.06 -4.33
C LYS A 57 -0.65 -3.95 -5.46
N THR A 58 0.29 -4.34 -6.32
CA THR A 58 0.09 -5.38 -7.35
C THR A 58 0.25 -6.76 -6.74
N GLY A 59 -0.51 -7.73 -7.24
CA GLY A 59 -0.35 -9.15 -6.97
C GLY A 59 -0.35 -9.95 -8.27
N THR A 60 0.42 -11.03 -8.31
CA THR A 60 0.45 -11.98 -9.41
C THR A 60 0.63 -13.37 -8.82
N THR A 61 -0.29 -14.28 -9.08
CA THR A 61 -0.17 -15.65 -8.61
C THR A 61 0.81 -16.46 -9.48
N ASN A 62 1.22 -17.62 -8.98
CA ASN A 62 2.12 -18.52 -9.71
C ASN A 62 1.56 -18.81 -11.11
N LEU A 63 2.47 -18.94 -12.09
CA LEU A 63 2.14 -19.16 -13.49
C LEU A 63 1.25 -18.07 -14.13
N MET A 64 1.17 -16.87 -13.52
CA MET A 64 0.33 -15.78 -14.02
C MET A 64 -1.13 -16.16 -14.22
N ARG A 65 -1.68 -16.95 -13.31
CA ARG A 65 -3.10 -17.33 -13.34
C ARG A 65 -3.99 -16.15 -13.03
N ASP A 66 -3.64 -15.40 -11.95
CA ASP A 66 -4.38 -14.25 -11.51
C ASP A 66 -3.53 -13.00 -11.50
N SER A 67 -4.13 -11.92 -11.90
CA SER A 67 -3.64 -10.57 -11.80
C SER A 67 -4.47 -9.80 -10.79
N TRP A 68 -3.84 -9.24 -9.77
CA TRP A 68 -4.48 -8.49 -8.70
C TRP A 68 -3.93 -7.08 -8.59
N PHE A 69 -4.78 -6.16 -8.22
CA PHE A 69 -4.37 -4.84 -7.74
C PHE A 69 -5.33 -4.38 -6.64
N VAL A 70 -4.77 -3.96 -5.50
CA VAL A 70 -5.50 -3.26 -4.46
C VAL A 70 -5.11 -1.80 -4.53
N GLY A 71 -6.07 -0.91 -4.70
CA GLY A 71 -5.89 0.54 -4.68
C GLY A 71 -6.66 1.17 -3.52
N ILE A 72 -6.08 2.18 -2.91
CA ILE A 72 -6.64 2.90 -1.76
C ILE A 72 -6.55 4.39 -2.07
N ASP A 73 -7.65 5.07 -1.93
CA ASP A 73 -7.75 6.52 -1.98
C ASP A 73 -8.34 7.07 -0.68
N GLY A 74 -8.63 8.37 -0.61
CA GLY A 74 -9.16 9.01 0.60
C GLY A 74 -10.60 8.63 0.95
N LYS A 75 -11.30 7.84 0.13
CA LYS A 75 -12.70 7.45 0.36
C LYS A 75 -12.95 5.95 0.38
N GLU A 76 -12.13 5.17 -0.35
CA GLU A 76 -12.43 3.75 -0.57
C GLU A 76 -11.18 2.88 -0.77
N VAL A 77 -11.37 1.58 -0.56
CA VAL A 77 -10.45 0.52 -0.95
C VAL A 77 -11.07 -0.22 -2.11
N THR A 78 -10.38 -0.25 -3.25
CA THR A 78 -10.83 -0.92 -4.47
C THR A 78 -9.93 -2.11 -4.76
N VAL A 79 -10.53 -3.27 -4.97
CA VAL A 79 -9.82 -4.48 -5.41
C VAL A 79 -10.18 -4.77 -6.85
N SER A 80 -9.17 -4.88 -7.70
CA SER A 80 -9.30 -5.31 -9.09
C SER A 80 -8.67 -6.68 -9.28
N TRP A 81 -9.37 -7.54 -9.98
CA TRP A 81 -8.92 -8.90 -10.29
C TRP A 81 -9.18 -9.24 -11.76
N MET A 82 -8.26 -9.97 -12.34
CA MET A 82 -8.40 -10.57 -13.66
C MET A 82 -7.80 -11.97 -13.64
N GLY A 83 -8.58 -12.94 -14.05
CA GLY A 83 -8.22 -14.36 -14.12
C GLY A 83 -9.16 -15.12 -15.02
N LEU A 84 -8.99 -16.44 -15.11
CA LEU A 84 -9.83 -17.34 -15.89
C LEU A 84 -10.56 -18.31 -14.96
N ASP A 85 -11.82 -18.61 -15.26
CA ASP A 85 -12.69 -19.43 -14.40
C ASP A 85 -12.18 -20.87 -14.23
N ASP A 86 -11.43 -21.38 -15.21
CA ASP A 86 -10.80 -22.70 -15.18
C ASP A 86 -9.44 -22.70 -14.49
N ASN A 87 -9.03 -21.57 -13.90
CA ASN A 87 -7.75 -21.37 -13.24
C ASN A 87 -6.52 -21.66 -14.15
N SER A 88 -6.68 -21.57 -15.47
CA SER A 88 -5.58 -21.63 -16.42
C SER A 88 -4.76 -20.33 -16.40
N PRO A 89 -3.49 -20.33 -16.87
CA PRO A 89 -2.68 -19.12 -16.94
C PRO A 89 -3.32 -18.03 -17.79
N SER A 90 -3.59 -16.87 -17.21
CA SER A 90 -4.12 -15.69 -17.93
C SER A 90 -3.04 -14.96 -18.74
N GLY A 91 -1.75 -15.20 -18.39
CA GLY A 91 -0.63 -14.46 -18.97
C GLY A 91 -0.51 -13.01 -18.50
N LEU A 92 -1.30 -12.60 -17.50
CA LEU A 92 -1.33 -11.23 -16.99
C LEU A 92 -0.61 -11.10 -15.66
N TYR A 93 0.26 -10.09 -15.56
CA TYR A 93 0.81 -9.64 -14.28
C TYR A 93 -0.11 -8.61 -13.64
N GLY A 94 0.03 -8.41 -12.33
CA GLY A 94 -0.70 -7.35 -11.61
C GLY A 94 -0.56 -5.97 -12.27
N GLY A 95 0.61 -5.66 -12.81
CA GLY A 95 0.87 -4.40 -13.51
C GLY A 95 0.31 -4.30 -14.93
N SER A 96 0.09 -5.41 -15.63
CA SER A 96 -0.43 -5.44 -17.01
C SER A 96 -1.93 -5.74 -17.11
N GLY A 97 -2.50 -6.37 -16.08
CA GLY A 97 -3.92 -6.73 -15.99
C GLY A 97 -4.69 -5.81 -15.02
N ALA A 98 -4.81 -6.24 -13.77
CA ALA A 98 -5.66 -5.60 -12.76
C ALA A 98 -5.34 -4.12 -12.51
N LEU A 99 -4.07 -3.71 -12.54
CA LEU A 99 -3.68 -2.29 -12.44
C LEU A 99 -4.25 -1.45 -13.60
N VAL A 100 -4.32 -2.03 -14.81
CA VAL A 100 -4.91 -1.34 -15.96
C VAL A 100 -6.40 -1.12 -15.76
N LEU A 101 -7.09 -2.14 -15.25
CA LEU A 101 -8.52 -2.08 -14.94
C LEU A 101 -8.79 -1.00 -13.86
N TYR A 102 -8.00 -0.99 -12.78
CA TYR A 102 -8.10 0.04 -11.75
C TYR A 102 -7.86 1.46 -12.30
N GLY A 103 -6.85 1.64 -13.14
CA GLY A 103 -6.61 2.94 -13.78
C GLY A 103 -7.79 3.43 -14.61
N ARG A 104 -8.47 2.53 -15.35
CA ARG A 104 -9.69 2.86 -16.09
C ARG A 104 -10.89 3.15 -15.18
N TYR A 105 -10.98 2.46 -14.06
CA TYR A 105 -11.98 2.77 -13.03
C TYR A 105 -11.82 4.21 -12.55
N LEU A 106 -10.60 4.63 -12.20
CA LEU A 106 -10.32 5.99 -11.74
C LEU A 106 -10.56 7.07 -12.82
N ASP A 107 -10.53 6.72 -14.10
CA ASP A 107 -10.88 7.66 -15.19
C ASP A 107 -12.35 8.06 -15.16
N ASN A 108 -13.21 7.17 -14.66
CA ASN A 108 -14.65 7.39 -14.56
C ASN A 108 -15.10 7.75 -13.13
N GLN A 109 -14.30 7.43 -12.14
CA GLN A 109 -14.55 7.69 -10.72
C GLN A 109 -13.33 8.39 -10.12
N PRO A 110 -13.23 9.72 -10.21
CA PRO A 110 -12.09 10.47 -9.71
C PRO A 110 -11.84 10.17 -8.21
N PRO A 111 -10.58 9.86 -7.83
CA PRO A 111 -10.25 9.53 -6.46
C PRO A 111 -10.25 10.76 -5.56
N LEU A 112 -10.36 10.55 -4.24
CA LEU A 112 -10.01 11.54 -3.23
C LEU A 112 -8.54 11.38 -2.82
N ALA A 113 -7.92 12.50 -2.42
CA ALA A 113 -6.53 12.46 -1.95
C ALA A 113 -6.41 11.64 -0.65
N LEU A 114 -5.47 10.71 -0.62
CA LEU A 114 -5.11 9.95 0.57
C LEU A 114 -3.99 10.68 1.33
N ASN A 115 -4.39 11.60 2.19
CA ASN A 115 -3.45 12.35 3.02
C ASN A 115 -3.20 11.60 4.32
N LEU A 116 -2.02 10.98 4.42
CA LEU A 116 -1.61 10.28 5.64
C LEU A 116 -1.09 11.28 6.67
N THR A 117 -1.61 11.19 7.89
CA THR A 117 -1.08 11.93 9.05
C THR A 117 -0.27 10.96 9.90
N PRO A 118 1.03 11.24 10.14
CA PRO A 118 1.84 10.36 10.98
C PRO A 118 1.28 10.35 12.41
N PRO A 119 1.07 9.16 12.99
CA PRO A 119 0.72 9.03 14.40
C PRO A 119 1.93 9.30 15.30
N GLU A 120 1.69 9.30 16.64
CA GLU A 120 2.77 9.37 17.63
C GLU A 120 3.83 8.28 17.35
N ASP A 121 5.07 8.53 17.73
CA ASP A 121 6.23 7.65 17.53
C ASP A 121 6.62 7.40 16.06
N ILE A 122 6.10 8.17 15.13
CA ILE A 122 6.61 8.22 13.76
C ILE A 122 7.41 9.51 13.58
N ALA A 123 8.71 9.35 13.32
CA ALA A 123 9.63 10.44 13.02
C ALA A 123 10.02 10.42 11.53
N GLU A 124 10.12 11.61 10.93
CA GLU A 124 10.68 11.78 9.59
C GLU A 124 12.21 11.84 9.70
N MET A 125 12.90 10.83 9.14
CA MET A 125 14.36 10.72 9.18
C MET A 125 14.96 10.86 7.79
N ALA A 126 15.97 11.74 7.69
CA ALA A 126 16.76 11.87 6.47
C ALA A 126 17.73 10.69 6.32
N VAL A 127 17.89 10.20 5.08
CA VAL A 127 18.85 9.14 4.76
C VAL A 127 19.73 9.55 3.58
N ASP A 128 20.97 9.06 3.58
CA ASP A 128 21.91 9.20 2.48
C ASP A 128 21.70 8.13 1.38
N ALA A 129 22.59 8.11 0.38
CA ALA A 129 22.51 7.16 -0.73
C ALA A 129 22.76 5.71 -0.29
N ASP A 130 23.51 5.51 0.79
CA ASP A 130 23.85 4.19 1.33
C ASP A 130 22.80 3.70 2.35
N GLY A 131 21.79 4.52 2.66
CA GLY A 131 20.72 4.20 3.58
C GLY A 131 21.05 4.49 5.05
N ASN A 132 22.10 5.27 5.35
CA ASN A 132 22.37 5.69 6.72
C ASN A 132 21.49 6.85 7.13
N PHE A 133 21.06 6.89 8.39
CA PHE A 133 20.36 8.04 8.95
C PHE A 133 21.30 9.23 9.11
N VAL A 134 20.89 10.38 8.57
CA VAL A 134 21.67 11.61 8.52
C VAL A 134 20.98 12.69 9.34
N CYS A 135 21.64 13.16 10.40
CA CYS A 135 21.11 14.23 11.27
C CYS A 135 21.78 15.59 11.09
N ASN A 136 22.86 15.66 10.31
CA ASN A 136 23.61 16.90 10.05
C ASN A 136 23.25 17.56 8.70
N GLY A 137 22.31 16.98 7.95
CA GLY A 137 21.83 17.47 6.66
C GLY A 137 22.78 17.26 5.48
N VAL A 138 23.95 16.65 5.67
CA VAL A 138 24.94 16.45 4.60
C VAL A 138 24.70 15.10 3.90
N GLY A 139 24.61 15.11 2.57
CA GLY A 139 24.43 13.89 1.77
C GLY A 139 23.01 13.32 1.77
N VAL A 140 22.03 14.08 2.24
CA VAL A 140 20.62 13.64 2.25
C VAL A 140 20.11 13.40 0.83
N THR A 141 19.58 12.20 0.58
CA THR A 141 18.97 11.82 -0.70
C THR A 141 17.44 11.74 -0.62
N ARG A 142 16.90 11.41 0.54
CA ARG A 142 15.44 11.31 0.78
C ARG A 142 15.13 11.35 2.27
N THR A 143 13.86 11.54 2.59
CA THR A 143 13.31 11.42 3.94
C THR A 143 12.38 10.20 3.99
N LEU A 144 12.43 9.47 5.10
CA LEU A 144 11.61 8.30 5.35
C LEU A 144 10.93 8.42 6.72
N PRO A 145 9.67 7.99 6.86
CA PRO A 145 9.08 7.80 8.17
C PRO A 145 9.72 6.59 8.86
N VAL A 146 9.97 6.72 10.14
CA VAL A 146 10.54 5.67 10.98
C VAL A 146 9.73 5.56 12.25
N TRP A 147 9.34 4.37 12.63
CA TRP A 147 8.67 4.13 13.90
C TRP A 147 9.72 4.05 15.01
N THR A 148 9.81 5.11 15.79
CA THR A 148 10.77 5.25 16.88
C THR A 148 10.31 6.24 17.93
N THR A 149 10.62 5.97 19.18
CA THR A 149 10.46 6.91 20.31
C THR A 149 11.67 7.81 20.51
N ASP A 150 12.81 7.49 19.90
CA ASP A 150 14.08 8.24 19.99
C ASP A 150 14.76 8.33 18.62
N ALA A 151 14.41 9.37 17.86
CA ALA A 151 14.99 9.63 16.55
C ALA A 151 16.49 10.01 16.63
N GLN A 152 16.93 10.61 17.72
CA GLN A 152 18.33 11.01 17.91
C GLN A 152 19.26 9.79 18.07
N ALA A 153 18.78 8.72 18.70
CA ALA A 153 19.55 7.48 18.84
C ALA A 153 19.85 6.79 17.50
N LEU A 154 19.10 7.12 16.44
CA LEU A 154 19.28 6.55 15.11
C LEU A 154 20.34 7.30 14.28
N CYS A 155 20.78 8.47 14.72
CA CYS A 155 21.75 9.28 13.98
C CYS A 155 23.06 8.55 13.76
N GLY A 156 23.50 8.43 12.51
CA GLY A 156 24.72 7.73 12.12
C GLY A 156 24.62 6.19 12.11
N GLN A 157 23.45 5.64 12.42
CA GLN A 157 23.19 4.22 12.25
C GLN A 157 22.75 3.94 10.82
N GLN A 158 23.07 2.75 10.31
CA GLN A 158 22.45 2.27 9.08
C GLN A 158 20.96 2.04 9.32
N ALA A 159 20.14 2.57 8.42
CA ALA A 159 18.77 2.11 8.33
C ALA A 159 18.79 0.57 8.16
N PRO A 160 17.94 -0.19 8.88
CA PRO A 160 17.97 -1.63 8.81
C PRO A 160 17.94 -2.05 7.34
N ALA A 161 19.07 -2.61 6.87
CA ALA A 161 19.15 -3.21 5.56
C ALA A 161 17.98 -4.21 5.49
N GLN A 162 17.24 -4.21 4.40
CA GLN A 162 16.39 -5.36 4.10
C GLN A 162 17.31 -6.57 4.21
N GLN A 163 17.18 -7.36 5.27
CA GLN A 163 17.87 -8.62 5.37
C GLN A 163 17.42 -9.43 4.14
N GLN A 164 18.28 -9.44 3.14
CA GLN A 164 18.14 -10.37 2.04
C GLN A 164 18.29 -11.76 2.67
N GLY A 165 17.15 -12.43 2.90
CA GLY A 165 17.17 -13.84 3.18
C GLY A 165 16.80 -14.32 4.57
N GLU A 166 16.09 -13.59 5.41
CA GLU A 166 15.26 -14.32 6.38
C GLU A 166 14.14 -15.00 5.60
N GLU A 167 14.26 -16.33 5.46
CA GLU A 167 13.19 -17.16 4.94
C GLU A 167 11.91 -16.79 5.70
N ALA A 168 10.83 -16.56 4.95
CA ALA A 168 9.54 -16.29 5.54
C ALA A 168 9.26 -17.31 6.66
N PRO A 169 8.77 -16.88 7.83
CA PRO A 169 8.43 -17.79 8.92
C PRO A 169 7.62 -18.96 8.40
N GLY A 170 7.84 -20.18 8.92
CA GLY A 170 7.22 -21.40 8.41
C GLY A 170 5.71 -21.30 8.24
N TRP A 171 5.02 -20.65 9.17
CA TRP A 171 3.58 -20.38 9.10
C TRP A 171 3.17 -19.53 7.87
N LEU A 172 4.06 -18.64 7.40
CA LEU A 172 3.81 -17.81 6.22
C LEU A 172 4.01 -18.64 4.94
N LYS A 173 4.99 -19.57 4.92
CA LYS A 173 5.17 -20.51 3.79
C LYS A 173 3.95 -21.43 3.65
N GLU A 174 3.47 -22.00 4.75
CA GLU A 174 2.28 -22.88 4.77
C GLU A 174 1.00 -22.20 4.26
N MET A 175 0.89 -20.86 4.44
CA MET A 175 -0.26 -20.08 3.98
C MET A 175 -0.30 -19.89 2.44
N PHE A 176 0.83 -20.06 1.75
CA PHE A 176 0.95 -19.89 0.30
C PHE A 176 1.18 -21.20 -0.48
N GLU A 177 1.30 -22.33 0.21
CA GLU A 177 1.48 -23.65 -0.39
C GLU A 177 0.18 -24.47 -0.53
N GLN A 178 -0.99 -23.89 -0.16
CA GLN A 178 -2.31 -24.55 -0.31
C GLN A 178 -3.01 -24.16 -1.60
#